data_a8992f512f3c652ccba2676a8a0d555c
#
_entry.id   a8992f512f3c652ccba2676a8a0d555c
#
_cell.length_a   1.000
_cell.length_b   1.000
_cell.length_c   1.000
_cell.angle_alpha   90.00
_cell.angle_beta   90.00
_cell.angle_gamma   90.00
#
_symmetry.space_group_name_H-M   'P 1'
#
loop_
_entity.id
_entity.type
_entity.pdbx_description
1 polymer ?
#
loop_
_entity_poly.entity_id
_entity_poly.type
_entity_poly.pdbx_seq_one_letter_code
_entity_poly.pdbx_strand_id
1 'polypeptide(L)'
;MHEVESLPCPDCFNFRQNLQKQLMSSFKLQATYSPAGDQPEAIHKLTEGILDGERYQTLLGVTGSGKTFTMANVIQNVQRPTLVLTHNKTLVAQLYGEFKQFFPDNAVGYFVSYYDYYQPEAYMPVSNTYIEKDLSIN
;
A
#
# COMPACT_ATOMS: atom_id res chain seq x y z
N MET A 1 -0.30 45.93 -15.89
CA MET A 1 -0.60 44.62 -15.30
C MET A 1 0.52 43.72 -15.71
N HIS A 2 1.48 43.48 -14.83
CA HIS A 2 2.58 42.55 -15.06
C HIS A 2 2.16 41.23 -14.42
N GLU A 3 1.88 40.20 -15.22
CA GLU A 3 1.79 38.82 -14.77
C GLU A 3 3.18 38.38 -14.36
N VAL A 4 3.34 38.09 -13.08
CA VAL A 4 4.54 37.43 -12.56
C VAL A 4 4.34 35.92 -12.78
N GLU A 5 4.87 35.41 -13.89
CA GLU A 5 5.03 33.96 -14.07
C GLU A 5 6.02 33.48 -13.02
N SER A 6 5.51 32.82 -11.99
CA SER A 6 6.33 32.11 -11.01
C SER A 6 6.97 30.90 -11.71
N LEU A 7 8.24 31.00 -12.01
CA LEU A 7 9.05 29.85 -12.46
C LEU A 7 8.96 28.73 -11.41
N PRO A 8 8.58 27.52 -11.79
CA PRO A 8 8.54 26.42 -10.85
C PRO A 8 9.95 26.09 -10.35
N CYS A 9 10.07 25.92 -9.04
CA CYS A 9 11.32 25.49 -8.41
C CYS A 9 11.89 24.26 -9.15
N PRO A 10 13.17 24.24 -9.53
CA PRO A 10 13.78 23.12 -10.26
C PRO A 10 13.62 21.77 -9.57
N ASP A 11 13.61 21.74 -8.25
CA ASP A 11 13.42 20.53 -7.44
C ASP A 11 11.98 20.02 -7.50
N CYS A 12 10.99 20.93 -7.54
CA CYS A 12 9.58 20.58 -7.71
C CYS A 12 9.31 20.03 -9.12
N PHE A 13 9.99 20.55 -10.13
CA PHE A 13 9.86 20.09 -11.51
C PHE A 13 10.46 18.70 -11.68
N ASN A 14 11.65 18.46 -11.15
CA ASN A 14 12.31 17.16 -11.15
C ASN A 14 11.53 16.12 -10.34
N PHE A 15 10.97 16.51 -9.20
CA PHE A 15 10.11 15.64 -8.40
C PHE A 15 8.84 15.23 -9.17
N ARG A 16 8.20 16.18 -9.85
CA ARG A 16 7.01 15.92 -10.67
C ARG A 16 7.30 15.03 -11.86
N GLN A 17 8.42 15.23 -12.56
CA GLN A 17 8.85 14.38 -13.66
C GLN A 17 9.20 12.95 -13.19
N ASN A 18 9.89 12.81 -12.07
CA ASN A 18 10.19 11.52 -11.50
C ASN A 18 8.94 10.78 -11.03
N LEU A 19 7.98 11.48 -10.42
CA LEU A 19 6.68 10.92 -10.06
C LEU A 19 5.89 10.46 -11.29
N GLN A 20 5.90 11.25 -12.35
CA GLN A 20 5.20 10.94 -13.61
C GLN A 20 5.85 9.77 -14.34
N LYS A 21 7.18 9.68 -14.33
CA LYS A 21 7.92 8.54 -14.88
C LYS A 21 7.70 7.26 -14.07
N GLN A 22 7.56 7.37 -12.75
CA GLN A 22 7.25 6.28 -11.84
C GLN A 22 5.79 5.80 -11.99
N LEU A 23 4.86 6.72 -12.23
CA LEU A 23 3.44 6.42 -12.49
C LEU A 23 3.21 5.80 -13.89
N MET A 24 4.12 6.02 -14.84
CA MET A 24 4.06 5.46 -16.20
C MET A 24 4.87 4.16 -16.35
N SER A 25 5.64 3.74 -15.34
CA SER A 25 6.30 2.44 -15.38
C SER A 25 5.25 1.33 -15.21
N SER A 26 5.16 0.44 -16.21
CA SER A 26 4.31 -0.74 -16.08
C SER A 26 4.74 -1.57 -14.86
N PHE A 27 3.76 -2.11 -14.14
CA PHE A 27 4.04 -3.04 -13.05
C PHE A 27 4.72 -4.29 -13.62
N LYS A 28 5.91 -4.57 -13.11
CA LYS A 28 6.70 -5.71 -13.56
C LYS A 28 7.03 -6.59 -12.37
N LEU A 29 6.35 -7.73 -12.30
CA LEU A 29 6.55 -8.72 -11.25
C LEU A 29 7.91 -9.40 -11.43
N GLN A 30 8.68 -9.45 -10.35
CA GLN A 30 9.92 -10.23 -10.27
C GLN A 30 9.74 -11.32 -9.21
N ALA A 31 9.69 -12.57 -9.66
CA ALA A 31 9.61 -13.73 -8.78
C ALA A 31 10.48 -14.85 -9.33
N THR A 32 11.05 -15.66 -8.43
CA THR A 32 11.87 -16.82 -8.78
C THR A 32 11.03 -18.08 -9.07
N TYR A 33 9.73 -18.01 -8.84
CA TYR A 33 8.77 -19.09 -9.01
C TYR A 33 7.58 -18.64 -9.85
N SER A 34 6.89 -19.58 -10.46
CA SER A 34 5.69 -19.36 -11.27
C SER A 34 4.43 -19.80 -10.52
N PRO A 35 3.25 -19.28 -10.90
CA PRO A 35 1.97 -19.74 -10.34
C PRO A 35 1.79 -21.25 -10.52
N ALA A 36 1.34 -21.93 -9.44
CA ALA A 36 1.16 -23.36 -9.41
C ALA A 36 -0.21 -23.77 -8.83
N GLY A 37 -0.64 -25.00 -9.08
CA GLY A 37 -1.93 -25.50 -8.62
C GLY A 37 -3.10 -24.70 -9.17
N ASP A 38 -3.98 -24.21 -8.31
CA ASP A 38 -5.19 -23.44 -8.68
C ASP A 38 -4.90 -21.95 -8.88
N GLN A 39 -3.66 -21.50 -8.64
CA GLN A 39 -3.31 -20.07 -8.76
C GLN A 39 -3.48 -19.52 -10.19
N PRO A 40 -3.06 -20.21 -11.28
CA PRO A 40 -3.24 -19.70 -12.64
C PRO A 40 -4.72 -19.45 -12.98
N GLU A 41 -5.61 -20.35 -12.59
CA GLU A 41 -7.04 -20.18 -12.82
C GLU A 41 -7.63 -19.02 -12.00
N ALA A 42 -7.22 -18.89 -10.74
CA ALA A 42 -7.62 -17.78 -9.88
C ALA A 42 -7.15 -16.43 -10.42
N ILE A 43 -5.90 -16.34 -10.89
CA ILE A 43 -5.33 -15.13 -11.52
C ILE A 43 -6.14 -14.75 -12.75
N HIS A 44 -6.46 -15.71 -13.61
CA HIS A 44 -7.23 -15.48 -14.83
C HIS A 44 -8.63 -14.93 -14.52
N LYS A 45 -9.39 -15.62 -13.66
CA LYS A 45 -10.75 -15.21 -13.28
C LYS A 45 -10.79 -13.84 -12.62
N LEU A 46 -9.88 -13.56 -11.67
CA LEU A 46 -9.81 -12.26 -11.01
C LEU A 46 -9.43 -11.13 -11.99
N THR A 47 -8.52 -11.41 -12.92
CA THR A 47 -8.12 -10.42 -13.93
C THR A 47 -9.28 -10.11 -14.88
N GLU A 48 -9.97 -11.12 -15.40
CA GLU A 48 -11.12 -10.95 -16.28
C GLU A 48 -12.25 -10.17 -15.57
N GLY A 49 -12.62 -10.56 -14.35
CA GLY A 49 -13.67 -9.86 -13.62
C GLY A 49 -13.35 -8.38 -13.38
N ILE A 50 -12.08 -8.02 -13.11
CA ILE A 50 -11.68 -6.60 -12.99
C ILE A 50 -11.79 -5.88 -14.35
N LEU A 51 -11.43 -6.52 -15.44
CA LEU A 51 -11.50 -5.92 -16.79
C LEU A 51 -12.95 -5.77 -17.25
N ASP A 52 -13.83 -6.70 -16.90
CA ASP A 52 -15.27 -6.68 -17.16
C ASP A 52 -16.03 -5.69 -16.24
N GLY A 53 -15.33 -5.12 -15.26
CA GLY A 53 -15.90 -4.09 -14.38
C GLY A 53 -16.65 -4.65 -13.17
N GLU A 54 -16.44 -5.90 -12.80
CA GLU A 54 -16.98 -6.47 -11.56
C GLU A 54 -16.52 -5.67 -10.34
N ARG A 55 -17.46 -5.26 -9.51
CA ARG A 55 -17.19 -4.41 -8.33
C ARG A 55 -16.58 -5.18 -7.17
N TYR A 56 -16.94 -6.45 -7.03
CA TYR A 56 -16.56 -7.27 -5.88
C TYR A 56 -16.16 -8.66 -6.35
N GLN A 57 -15.01 -9.11 -5.88
CA GLN A 57 -14.53 -10.46 -6.10
C GLN A 57 -13.92 -10.98 -4.80
N THR A 58 -14.02 -12.28 -4.56
CA THR A 58 -13.49 -12.91 -3.35
C THR A 58 -12.51 -14.01 -3.72
N LEU A 59 -11.26 -13.88 -3.26
CA LEU A 59 -10.27 -14.94 -3.35
C LEU A 59 -10.28 -15.74 -2.04
N LEU A 60 -10.78 -16.96 -2.09
CA LEU A 60 -10.76 -17.89 -0.97
C LEU A 60 -9.54 -18.79 -1.04
N GLY A 61 -8.82 -18.90 0.06
CA GLY A 61 -7.65 -19.77 0.15
C GLY A 61 -7.14 -19.91 1.58
N VAL A 62 -6.58 -21.06 1.91
CA VAL A 62 -5.96 -21.32 3.21
C VAL A 62 -4.72 -20.46 3.45
N THR A 63 -4.29 -20.36 4.69
CA THR A 63 -3.03 -19.68 5.02
C THR A 63 -1.86 -20.39 4.33
N GLY A 64 -0.95 -19.61 3.73
CA GLY A 64 0.19 -20.17 3.00
C GLY A 64 -0.11 -20.62 1.55
N SER A 65 -1.34 -20.45 1.04
CA SER A 65 -1.68 -20.79 -0.36
C SER A 65 -1.12 -19.82 -1.42
N GLY A 66 -0.33 -18.83 -1.00
CA GLY A 66 0.27 -17.85 -1.92
C GLY A 66 -0.71 -16.77 -2.40
N LYS A 67 -1.73 -16.41 -1.62
CA LYS A 67 -2.69 -15.35 -2.00
C LYS A 67 -2.04 -14.03 -2.36
N THR A 68 -0.99 -13.61 -1.64
CA THR A 68 -0.26 -12.37 -1.95
C THR A 68 0.39 -12.44 -3.33
N PHE A 69 0.99 -13.57 -3.66
CA PHE A 69 1.58 -13.80 -4.98
C PHE A 69 0.53 -13.83 -6.10
N THR A 70 -0.62 -14.49 -5.86
CA THR A 70 -1.77 -14.46 -6.76
C THR A 70 -2.21 -13.02 -7.04
N MET A 71 -2.37 -12.21 -5.99
CA MET A 71 -2.74 -10.80 -6.14
C MET A 71 -1.66 -9.97 -6.84
N ALA A 72 -0.38 -10.24 -6.61
CA ALA A 72 0.70 -9.57 -7.33
C ALA A 72 0.64 -9.84 -8.84
N ASN A 73 0.34 -11.07 -9.26
CA ASN A 73 0.11 -11.40 -10.66
C ASN A 73 -1.11 -10.68 -11.25
N VAL A 74 -2.21 -10.59 -10.51
CA VAL A 74 -3.42 -9.84 -10.94
C VAL A 74 -3.07 -8.35 -11.13
N ILE A 75 -2.34 -7.74 -10.18
CA ILE A 75 -1.89 -6.33 -10.28
C ILE A 75 -1.04 -6.13 -11.53
N GLN A 76 -0.10 -7.04 -11.81
CA GLN A 76 0.70 -7.00 -13.03
C GLN A 76 -0.17 -7.08 -14.29
N ASN A 77 -1.17 -7.96 -14.33
CA ASN A 77 -2.01 -8.14 -15.51
C ASN A 77 -2.94 -6.95 -15.76
N VAL A 78 -3.48 -6.38 -14.69
CA VAL A 78 -4.45 -5.26 -14.76
C VAL A 78 -3.76 -3.90 -14.99
N GLN A 79 -2.52 -3.73 -14.52
CA GLN A 79 -1.74 -2.50 -14.69
C GLN A 79 -2.43 -1.24 -14.13
N ARG A 80 -3.14 -1.35 -13.00
CA ARG A 80 -3.82 -0.23 -12.35
C ARG A 80 -3.24 0.07 -10.97
N PRO A 81 -3.21 1.34 -10.53
CA PRO A 81 -2.89 1.68 -9.16
C PRO A 81 -3.77 0.90 -8.18
N THR A 82 -3.16 0.28 -7.18
CA THR A 82 -3.84 -0.64 -6.27
C THR A 82 -3.64 -0.20 -4.82
N LEU A 83 -4.73 -0.17 -4.06
CA LEU A 83 -4.72 0.08 -2.63
C LEU A 83 -5.03 -1.23 -1.88
N VAL A 84 -4.12 -1.62 -1.00
CA VAL A 84 -4.28 -2.81 -0.14
C VAL A 84 -4.62 -2.36 1.28
N LEU A 85 -5.82 -2.70 1.76
CA LEU A 85 -6.29 -2.38 3.11
C LEU A 85 -6.09 -3.58 4.04
N THR A 86 -5.58 -3.31 5.23
CA THR A 86 -5.37 -4.32 6.27
C THR A 86 -5.93 -3.85 7.61
N HIS A 87 -6.19 -4.80 8.51
CA HIS A 87 -6.78 -4.51 9.81
C HIS A 87 -5.76 -4.17 10.90
N ASN A 88 -4.44 -4.35 10.66
CA ASN A 88 -3.41 -4.02 11.64
C ASN A 88 -2.08 -3.62 11.00
N LYS A 89 -1.22 -2.95 11.78
CA LYS A 89 0.08 -2.42 11.34
C LYS A 89 1.10 -3.53 11.03
N THR A 90 1.05 -4.65 11.73
CA THR A 90 1.97 -5.78 11.54
C THR A 90 1.77 -6.39 10.15
N LEU A 91 0.52 -6.59 9.75
CA LEU A 91 0.18 -7.12 8.43
C LEU A 91 0.52 -6.12 7.32
N VAL A 92 0.37 -4.80 7.56
CA VAL A 92 0.84 -3.77 6.62
C VAL A 92 2.33 -3.93 6.35
N ALA A 93 3.14 -4.04 7.41
CA ALA A 93 4.59 -4.18 7.28
C ALA A 93 4.99 -5.45 6.53
N GLN A 94 4.32 -6.57 6.80
CA GLN A 94 4.54 -7.83 6.10
C GLN A 94 4.21 -7.70 4.61
N LEU A 95 3.00 -7.24 4.27
CA LEU A 95 2.56 -7.09 2.88
C LEU A 95 3.41 -6.07 2.12
N TYR A 96 3.80 -4.96 2.77
CA TYR A 96 4.74 -4.01 2.17
C TYR A 96 6.05 -4.68 1.79
N GLY A 97 6.64 -5.49 2.67
CA GLY A 97 7.86 -6.25 2.40
C GLY A 97 7.69 -7.22 1.23
N GLU A 98 6.59 -7.98 1.20
CA GLU A 98 6.29 -8.92 0.12
C GLU A 98 6.09 -8.21 -1.23
N PHE A 99 5.26 -7.16 -1.28
CA PHE A 99 5.04 -6.40 -2.52
C PHE A 99 6.29 -5.64 -2.98
N LYS A 100 7.14 -5.17 -2.07
CA LYS A 100 8.41 -4.55 -2.43
C LYS A 100 9.40 -5.53 -3.05
N GLN A 101 9.36 -6.80 -2.65
CA GLN A 101 10.14 -7.88 -3.28
C GLN A 101 9.59 -8.25 -4.67
N PHE A 102 8.26 -8.28 -4.81
CA PHE A 102 7.62 -8.58 -6.09
C PHE A 102 7.76 -7.46 -7.12
N PHE A 103 7.79 -6.20 -6.67
CA PHE A 103 7.86 -5.01 -7.52
C PHE A 103 9.01 -4.09 -7.11
N PRO A 104 10.28 -4.54 -7.23
CA PRO A 104 11.44 -3.77 -6.76
C PRO A 104 11.60 -2.44 -7.50
N ASP A 105 11.24 -2.40 -8.78
CA ASP A 105 11.39 -1.23 -9.66
C ASP A 105 10.17 -0.29 -9.63
N ASN A 106 9.09 -0.69 -8.96
CA ASN A 106 7.86 0.09 -8.89
C ASN A 106 7.73 0.84 -7.55
N ALA A 107 6.92 1.89 -7.56
CA ALA A 107 6.60 2.64 -6.35
C ALA A 107 5.65 1.83 -5.46
N VAL A 108 6.19 1.22 -4.41
CA VAL A 108 5.42 0.57 -3.34
C VAL A 108 5.58 1.41 -2.09
N GLY A 109 4.49 1.86 -1.51
CA GLY A 109 4.46 2.64 -0.28
C GLY A 109 3.49 2.04 0.74
N TYR A 110 3.62 2.43 1.99
CA TYR A 110 2.65 2.09 3.02
C TYR A 110 2.21 3.34 3.77
N PHE A 111 0.99 3.31 4.27
CA PHE A 111 0.41 4.39 5.04
C PHE A 111 -0.18 3.81 6.32
N VAL A 112 0.26 4.32 7.46
CA VAL A 112 -0.25 3.92 8.79
C VAL A 112 -0.43 5.17 9.64
N SER A 113 -1.42 5.15 10.52
CA SER A 113 -1.57 6.20 11.51
C SER A 113 -0.54 6.03 12.61
N TYR A 114 0.09 7.14 13.01
CA TYR A 114 0.94 7.22 14.17
C TYR A 114 0.24 8.05 15.25
N TYR A 115 0.57 7.77 16.50
CA TYR A 115 0.19 8.64 17.60
C TYR A 115 1.16 9.83 17.60
N ASP A 116 0.67 11.00 17.27
CA ASP A 116 1.49 12.23 17.28
C ASP A 116 1.76 12.73 18.69
N TYR A 117 0.94 12.31 19.65
CA TYR A 117 1.05 12.73 21.04
C TYR A 117 1.08 11.52 21.97
N TYR A 118 2.19 11.37 22.70
CA TYR A 118 2.33 10.41 23.77
C TYR A 118 2.25 11.14 25.11
N GLN A 119 1.11 11.05 25.77
CA GLN A 119 0.98 11.48 27.16
C GLN A 119 1.21 10.27 28.07
N PRO A 120 2.31 10.22 28.83
CA PRO A 120 2.50 9.15 29.79
C PRO A 120 1.48 9.28 30.93
N GLU A 121 1.06 8.14 31.46
CA GLU A 121 0.28 8.12 32.69
C GLU A 121 1.09 8.78 33.82
N ALA A 122 0.46 9.63 34.59
CA ALA A 122 1.12 10.32 35.69
C ALA A 122 0.20 10.40 36.91
N TYR A 123 0.77 10.14 38.09
CA TYR A 123 0.09 10.35 39.36
C TYR A 123 0.71 11.54 40.08
N MET A 124 -0.11 12.53 40.44
CA MET A 124 0.30 13.68 41.22
C MET A 124 -0.12 13.51 42.70
N PRO A 125 0.82 13.15 43.60
CA PRO A 125 0.49 12.86 45.02
C PRO A 125 -0.08 14.06 45.75
N VAL A 126 0.34 15.27 45.39
CA VAL A 126 -0.08 16.52 46.07
C VAL A 126 -1.57 16.82 45.87
N SER A 127 -2.10 16.53 44.70
CA SER A 127 -3.52 16.74 44.34
C SER A 127 -4.35 15.45 44.37
N ASN A 128 -3.71 14.31 44.68
CA ASN A 128 -4.31 12.97 44.55
C ASN A 128 -5.02 12.76 43.20
N THR A 129 -4.40 13.26 42.13
CA THR A 129 -4.96 13.20 40.79
C THR A 129 -4.18 12.18 39.96
N TYR A 130 -4.90 11.24 39.33
CA TYR A 130 -4.38 10.32 38.33
C TYR A 130 -4.72 10.84 36.95
N ILE A 131 -3.70 11.02 36.12
CA ILE A 131 -3.85 11.39 34.70
C ILE A 131 -3.80 10.10 33.89
N GLU A 132 -4.95 9.67 33.37
CA GLU A 132 -5.05 8.49 32.53
C GLU A 132 -4.45 8.74 31.15
N LYS A 133 -4.00 7.66 30.52
CA LYS A 133 -3.54 7.67 29.14
C LYS A 133 -4.75 7.85 28.22
N ASP A 134 -4.84 9.01 27.61
CA ASP A 134 -5.87 9.27 26.61
C ASP A 134 -5.51 8.57 25.29
N LEU A 135 -6.30 7.59 24.89
CA LEU A 135 -6.18 6.86 23.62
C LEU A 135 -6.96 7.63 22.54
N SER A 136 -6.60 8.88 22.28
CA SER A 136 -7.16 9.57 21.12
C SER A 136 -6.54 9.02 19.85
N ILE A 137 -7.33 8.34 19.05
CA ILE A 137 -6.98 7.92 17.69
C ILE A 137 -7.34 9.09 16.78
N ASN A 138 -6.32 9.70 16.18
CA ASN A 138 -6.51 10.64 15.08
C ASN A 138 -6.61 9.90 13.76
#